data_ec431f330996f87188f9f50a9afa95f2
#
_entry.id   ec431f330996f87188f9f50a9afa95f2
#
_cell.length_a   1.000
_cell.length_b   1.000
_cell.length_c   1.000
_cell.angle_alpha   90.00
_cell.angle_beta   90.00
_cell.angle_gamma   90.00
#
_symmetry.space_group_name_H-M   'P 1'
#
loop_
_entity.id
_entity.type
_entity.pdbx_description
1 polymer ?
#
loop_
_entity_poly.entity_id
_entity_poly.type
_entity_poly.pdbx_seq_one_letter_code
_entity_poly.pdbx_strand_id
1 'polypeptide(L)'
;QMFEDKERHLCIICSKGTLDMAYPGLVLANAALMEGIDVTMFFTFWGFDMITNKKMDKLEVTPLGNPSMAMPNGMGIPNVMSMLPGMTGFATSMMRKEIAKLDFPPVREYMQTIADAGGKMYACKMSMDMMGLQKEDLFDEVEDIVGAMEFMEMSEGAQIIFI
;
A
#
# COMPACT_ATOMS: atom_id res chain seq x y z
N GLN A 1 11.23 22.42 28.00
CA GLN A 1 10.42 21.23 28.32
C GLN A 1 10.92 20.11 27.46
N MET A 2 11.59 19.14 28.11
CA MET A 2 12.05 17.90 27.46
C MET A 2 10.83 17.17 26.94
N PHE A 3 10.75 17.00 25.64
CA PHE A 3 9.97 15.91 25.07
C PHE A 3 10.75 14.63 25.45
N GLU A 4 10.22 13.86 26.39
CA GLU A 4 10.72 12.53 26.66
C GLU A 4 10.77 11.78 25.33
N ASP A 5 11.90 11.14 25.04
CA ASP A 5 12.08 10.19 23.92
C ASP A 5 11.11 9.01 24.13
N LYS A 6 9.85 9.24 23.82
CA LYS A 6 8.88 8.17 23.70
C LYS A 6 9.20 7.48 22.39
N GLU A 7 9.63 6.23 22.44
CA GLU A 7 9.75 5.41 21.25
C GLU A 7 8.46 5.52 20.45
N ARG A 8 8.54 6.13 19.28
CA ARG A 8 7.37 6.33 18.40
C ARG A 8 7.19 5.11 17.54
N HIS A 9 5.95 4.66 17.41
CA HIS A 9 5.59 3.54 16.57
C HIS A 9 4.40 3.91 15.69
N LEU A 10 4.52 3.67 14.40
CA LEU A 10 3.49 3.88 13.40
C LEU A 10 3.05 2.54 12.83
N CYS A 11 1.75 2.24 12.94
CA CYS A 11 1.11 1.11 12.26
C CYS A 11 0.28 1.60 11.09
N ILE A 12 0.52 1.09 9.90
CA ILE A 12 -0.23 1.42 8.69
C ILE A 12 -1.01 0.20 8.24
N ILE A 13 -2.34 0.30 8.24
CA ILE A 13 -3.23 -0.74 7.73
C ILE A 13 -3.51 -0.44 6.25
N CYS A 14 -3.06 -1.33 5.38
CA CYS A 14 -3.28 -1.24 3.93
C CYS A 14 -4.42 -2.19 3.54
N SER A 15 -5.60 -1.63 3.22
CA SER A 15 -6.80 -2.39 2.86
C SER A 15 -7.14 -2.37 1.37
N LYS A 16 -6.43 -1.58 0.59
CA LYS A 16 -6.65 -1.38 -0.85
C LYS A 16 -5.40 -1.73 -1.65
N GLY A 17 -5.61 -2.31 -2.82
CA GLY A 17 -4.54 -2.76 -3.72
C GLY A 17 -4.45 -1.97 -5.01
N THR A 18 -5.17 -0.87 -5.15
CA THR A 18 -5.05 0.01 -6.31
C THR A 18 -3.80 0.88 -6.22
N LEU A 19 -3.26 1.26 -7.37
CA LEU A 19 -1.99 1.97 -7.45
C LEU A 19 -1.99 3.30 -6.68
N ASP A 20 -3.10 4.03 -6.72
CA ASP A 20 -3.31 5.30 -6.03
C ASP A 20 -3.44 5.16 -4.50
N MET A 21 -3.86 3.99 -4.02
CA MET A 21 -3.98 3.69 -2.59
C MET A 21 -2.74 3.02 -2.01
N ALA A 22 -1.90 2.42 -2.85
CA ALA A 22 -0.66 1.80 -2.43
C ALA A 22 0.41 2.83 -2.01
N TYR A 23 0.63 3.85 -2.84
CA TYR A 23 1.69 4.82 -2.62
C TYR A 23 1.56 5.68 -1.36
N PRO A 24 0.39 6.16 -0.93
CA PRO A 24 0.27 6.91 0.31
C PRO A 24 0.83 6.16 1.53
N GLY A 25 0.53 4.87 1.65
CA GLY A 25 1.07 4.03 2.73
C GLY A 25 2.59 3.89 2.65
N LEU A 26 3.12 3.66 1.45
CA LEU A 26 4.56 3.53 1.22
C LEU A 26 5.32 4.82 1.52
N VAL A 27 4.79 5.95 1.10
CA VAL A 27 5.38 7.28 1.37
C VAL A 27 5.42 7.57 2.85
N LEU A 28 4.32 7.32 3.57
CA LEU A 28 4.26 7.53 5.02
C LEU A 28 5.20 6.58 5.78
N ALA A 29 5.25 5.31 5.39
CA ALA A 29 6.15 4.33 5.99
C ALA A 29 7.61 4.74 5.84
N ASN A 30 8.01 5.12 4.63
CA ASN A 30 9.38 5.55 4.36
C ASN A 30 9.74 6.84 5.12
N ALA A 31 8.85 7.83 5.12
CA ALA A 31 9.06 9.07 5.85
C ALA A 31 9.22 8.83 7.37
N ALA A 32 8.38 7.96 7.94
CA ALA A 32 8.45 7.61 9.35
C ALA A 32 9.79 6.93 9.69
N LEU A 33 10.26 5.99 8.86
CA LEU A 33 11.56 5.33 9.06
C LEU A 33 12.71 6.32 8.97
N MET A 34 12.65 7.28 8.05
CA MET A 34 13.66 8.35 7.96
C MET A 34 13.72 9.24 9.20
N GLU A 35 12.61 9.40 9.89
CA GLU A 35 12.50 10.13 11.17
C GLU A 35 12.85 9.26 12.39
N GLY A 36 13.28 8.02 12.19
CA GLY A 36 13.60 7.09 13.27
C GLY A 36 12.38 6.53 14.01
N ILE A 37 11.21 6.56 13.36
CA ILE A 37 9.96 6.00 13.90
C ILE A 37 9.86 4.54 13.46
N ASP A 38 9.57 3.64 14.39
CA ASP A 38 9.30 2.24 14.06
C ASP A 38 8.03 2.12 13.22
N VAL A 39 8.08 1.31 12.18
CA VAL A 39 6.96 1.13 11.26
C VAL A 39 6.54 -0.33 11.17
N THR A 40 5.25 -0.55 11.32
CA THR A 40 4.58 -1.84 11.04
C THR A 40 3.52 -1.61 9.99
N MET A 41 3.57 -2.37 8.90
CA MET A 41 2.55 -2.37 7.86
C MET A 41 1.74 -3.67 7.96
N PHE A 42 0.42 -3.54 7.97
CA PHE A 42 -0.51 -4.67 8.05
C PHE A 42 -1.41 -4.67 6.83
N PHE A 43 -1.34 -5.74 6.06
CA PHE A 43 -2.06 -5.88 4.80
C PHE A 43 -3.29 -6.74 4.99
N THR A 44 -4.45 -6.22 4.61
CA THR A 44 -5.73 -6.89 4.74
C THR A 44 -6.57 -6.68 3.47
N PHE A 45 -7.52 -7.57 3.21
CA PHE A 45 -8.40 -7.52 2.04
C PHE A 45 -7.62 -7.26 0.74
N TRP A 46 -8.01 -6.25 -0.03
CA TRP A 46 -7.39 -5.93 -1.32
C TRP A 46 -5.95 -5.38 -1.20
N GLY A 47 -5.54 -4.97 0.00
CA GLY A 47 -4.15 -4.63 0.30
C GLY A 47 -3.18 -5.80 0.07
N PHE A 48 -3.67 -7.03 0.04
CA PHE A 48 -2.89 -8.22 -0.36
C PHE A 48 -2.31 -8.12 -1.76
N ASP A 49 -2.90 -7.35 -2.65
CA ASP A 49 -2.36 -7.15 -3.99
C ASP A 49 -0.97 -6.49 -3.95
N MET A 50 -0.68 -5.71 -2.90
CA MET A 50 0.63 -5.09 -2.67
C MET A 50 1.71 -6.09 -2.23
N ILE A 51 1.33 -7.20 -1.61
CA ILE A 51 2.24 -8.20 -1.05
C ILE A 51 2.16 -9.58 -1.73
N THR A 52 1.36 -9.71 -2.77
CA THR A 52 1.26 -10.95 -3.56
C THR A 52 2.21 -10.87 -4.76
N ASN A 53 3.16 -11.79 -4.87
CA ASN A 53 4.20 -11.77 -5.89
C ASN A 53 3.67 -11.65 -7.32
N LYS A 54 2.52 -12.28 -7.61
CA LYS A 54 1.91 -12.25 -8.95
C LYS A 54 1.23 -10.93 -9.30
N LYS A 55 0.93 -10.08 -8.29
CA LYS A 55 0.11 -8.87 -8.46
C LYS A 55 0.84 -7.56 -8.18
N MET A 56 1.80 -7.55 -7.25
CA MET A 56 2.40 -6.32 -6.76
C MET A 56 3.09 -5.46 -7.83
N ASP A 57 3.54 -6.06 -8.92
CA ASP A 57 4.14 -5.34 -10.05
C ASP A 57 3.10 -4.85 -11.08
N LYS A 58 1.83 -5.18 -10.88
CA LYS A 58 0.74 -4.97 -11.83
C LYS A 58 -0.45 -4.23 -11.22
N LEU A 59 -0.23 -3.50 -10.14
CA LEU A 59 -1.30 -2.72 -9.53
C LEU A 59 -1.86 -1.72 -10.52
N GLU A 60 -3.17 -1.60 -10.55
CA GLU A 60 -3.90 -0.77 -11.50
C GLU A 60 -4.70 0.31 -10.77
N VAL A 61 -5.07 1.33 -11.50
CA VAL A 61 -6.03 2.34 -11.08
C VAL A 61 -7.10 2.48 -12.17
N THR A 62 -8.35 2.59 -11.78
CA THR A 62 -9.47 2.79 -12.70
C THR A 62 -10.01 4.21 -12.62
N PRO A 63 -10.42 4.82 -13.74
CA PRO A 63 -11.15 6.08 -13.72
C PRO A 63 -12.62 5.89 -13.31
N LEU A 64 -13.14 4.65 -13.36
CA LEU A 64 -14.53 4.35 -13.00
C LEU A 64 -14.79 4.66 -11.52
N GLY A 65 -15.76 5.54 -11.27
CA GLY A 65 -16.08 5.97 -9.91
C GLY A 65 -15.02 6.88 -9.27
N ASN A 66 -14.06 7.37 -10.04
CA ASN A 66 -13.01 8.26 -9.57
C ASN A 66 -13.14 9.67 -10.18
N PRO A 67 -13.96 10.55 -9.56
CA PRO A 67 -14.21 11.87 -10.12
C PRO A 67 -12.99 12.82 -10.11
N SER A 68 -11.98 12.48 -9.33
CA SER A 68 -10.73 13.25 -9.26
C SER A 68 -9.79 12.98 -10.43
N MET A 69 -10.01 11.89 -11.17
CA MET A 69 -9.20 11.56 -12.33
C MET A 69 -9.66 12.35 -13.55
N ALA A 70 -8.76 13.08 -14.15
CA ALA A 70 -9.02 13.90 -15.31
C ALA A 70 -8.08 13.56 -16.48
N MET A 71 -8.52 13.89 -17.70
CA MET A 71 -7.70 13.83 -18.89
C MET A 71 -6.61 14.93 -18.84
N PRO A 72 -5.54 14.82 -19.64
CA PRO A 72 -4.48 15.84 -19.70
C PRO A 72 -4.95 17.27 -20.01
N ASN A 73 -6.13 17.41 -20.59
CA ASN A 73 -6.78 18.71 -20.87
C ASN A 73 -7.57 19.26 -19.67
N GLY A 74 -7.54 18.58 -18.51
CA GLY A 74 -8.25 18.98 -17.30
C GLY A 74 -9.73 18.58 -17.25
N MET A 75 -10.28 17.94 -18.30
CA MET A 75 -11.66 17.45 -18.29
C MET A 75 -11.76 16.14 -17.50
N GLY A 76 -12.75 16.05 -16.61
CA GLY A 76 -13.06 14.80 -15.91
C GLY A 76 -13.45 13.68 -16.89
N ILE A 77 -13.16 12.44 -16.51
CA ILE A 77 -13.51 11.28 -17.32
C ILE A 77 -14.90 10.81 -16.92
N PRO A 78 -15.92 10.92 -17.80
CA PRO A 78 -17.27 10.44 -17.50
C PRO A 78 -17.28 8.94 -17.23
N ASN A 79 -18.06 8.49 -16.25
CA ASN A 79 -18.16 7.07 -15.90
C ASN A 79 -18.50 6.16 -17.09
N VAL A 80 -19.34 6.64 -18.01
CA VAL A 80 -19.68 5.90 -19.23
C VAL A 80 -18.44 5.61 -20.09
N MET A 81 -17.54 6.58 -20.23
CA MET A 81 -16.26 6.37 -20.92
C MET A 81 -15.32 5.46 -20.14
N SER A 82 -15.36 5.54 -18.82
CA SER A 82 -14.54 4.71 -17.93
C SER A 82 -14.90 3.21 -18.01
N MET A 83 -16.08 2.88 -18.49
CA MET A 83 -16.52 1.50 -18.70
C MET A 83 -15.99 0.87 -20.00
N LEU A 84 -15.41 1.66 -20.90
CA LEU A 84 -14.86 1.12 -22.14
C LEU A 84 -13.65 0.23 -21.90
N PRO A 85 -13.52 -0.87 -22.66
CA PRO A 85 -12.34 -1.73 -22.58
C PRO A 85 -11.04 -0.94 -22.78
N GLY A 86 -10.05 -1.19 -21.94
CA GLY A 86 -8.75 -0.53 -22.02
C GLY A 86 -8.61 0.77 -21.22
N MET A 87 -9.70 1.34 -20.69
CA MET A 87 -9.64 2.59 -19.92
C MET A 87 -8.87 2.45 -18.62
N THR A 88 -8.98 1.31 -17.92
CA THR A 88 -8.17 1.02 -16.74
C THR A 88 -6.68 0.97 -17.08
N GLY A 89 -6.31 0.32 -18.16
CA GLY A 89 -4.91 0.28 -18.63
C GLY A 89 -4.38 1.66 -19.00
N PHE A 90 -5.20 2.48 -19.67
CA PHE A 90 -4.85 3.85 -19.99
C PHE A 90 -4.63 4.71 -18.74
N ALA A 91 -5.58 4.68 -17.80
CA ALA A 91 -5.49 5.40 -16.54
C ALA A 91 -4.28 4.95 -15.70
N THR A 92 -4.03 3.65 -15.62
CA THR A 92 -2.87 3.08 -14.95
C THR A 92 -1.56 3.56 -15.59
N SER A 93 -1.48 3.59 -16.92
CA SER A 93 -0.30 4.07 -17.63
C SER A 93 -0.05 5.57 -17.38
N MET A 94 -1.10 6.38 -17.34
CA MET A 94 -1.00 7.80 -16.98
C MET A 94 -0.47 7.97 -15.56
N MET A 95 -1.08 7.28 -14.59
CA MET A 95 -0.68 7.35 -13.18
C MET A 95 0.78 6.92 -12.99
N ARG A 96 1.21 5.83 -13.63
CA ARG A 96 2.61 5.36 -13.57
C ARG A 96 3.59 6.40 -14.10
N LYS A 97 3.23 7.11 -15.16
CA LYS A 97 4.05 8.20 -15.71
C LYS A 97 4.17 9.39 -14.75
N GLU A 98 3.08 9.76 -14.08
CA GLU A 98 3.12 10.85 -13.10
C GLU A 98 3.95 10.45 -11.86
N ILE A 99 3.79 9.22 -11.37
CA ILE A 99 4.60 8.66 -10.26
C ILE A 99 6.08 8.65 -10.63
N ALA A 100 6.42 8.24 -11.85
CA ALA A 100 7.81 8.20 -12.32
C ALA A 100 8.45 9.61 -12.41
N LYS A 101 7.67 10.66 -12.67
CA LYS A 101 8.17 12.05 -12.65
C LYS A 101 8.58 12.52 -11.25
N LEU A 102 8.06 11.89 -10.22
CA LEU A 102 8.37 12.19 -8.82
C LEU A 102 9.55 11.37 -8.28
N ASP A 103 10.21 10.60 -9.15
CA ASP A 103 11.31 9.69 -8.82
C ASP A 103 10.94 8.64 -7.76
N PHE A 104 9.64 8.33 -7.60
CA PHE A 104 9.20 7.24 -6.75
C PHE A 104 9.47 5.89 -7.42
N PRO A 105 10.07 4.93 -6.68
CA PRO A 105 10.32 3.61 -7.24
C PRO A 105 9.02 2.83 -7.46
N PRO A 106 9.06 1.76 -8.29
CA PRO A 106 7.95 0.80 -8.37
C PRO A 106 7.60 0.20 -7.00
N VAL A 107 6.36 -0.25 -6.84
CA VAL A 107 5.85 -0.74 -5.54
C VAL A 107 6.76 -1.78 -4.90
N ARG A 108 7.19 -2.80 -5.65
CA ARG A 108 8.08 -3.85 -5.13
C ARG A 108 9.40 -3.28 -4.59
N GLU A 109 10.03 -2.42 -5.34
CA GLU A 109 11.29 -1.78 -4.96
C GLU A 109 11.10 -0.87 -3.74
N TYR A 110 9.98 -0.15 -3.68
CA TYR A 110 9.64 0.69 -2.53
C TYR A 110 9.42 -0.15 -1.27
N MET A 111 8.68 -1.26 -1.41
CA MET A 111 8.47 -2.22 -0.32
C MET A 111 9.80 -2.81 0.18
N GLN A 112 10.71 -3.16 -0.73
CA GLN A 112 12.05 -3.64 -0.37
C GLN A 112 12.84 -2.58 0.40
N THR A 113 12.82 -1.35 -0.06
CA THR A 113 13.49 -0.22 0.62
C THR A 113 12.96 -0.03 2.05
N ILE A 114 11.65 -0.14 2.24
CA ILE A 114 11.03 -0.05 3.57
C ILE A 114 11.48 -1.21 4.46
N ALA A 115 11.49 -2.43 3.95
CA ALA A 115 11.96 -3.60 4.69
C ALA A 115 13.43 -3.49 5.07
N ASP A 116 14.28 -3.07 4.13
CA ASP A 116 15.74 -2.87 4.35
C ASP A 116 16.00 -1.78 5.39
N ALA A 117 15.12 -0.79 5.51
CA ALA A 117 15.20 0.26 6.52
C ALA A 117 14.62 -0.15 7.90
N GLY A 118 14.17 -1.41 8.05
CA GLY A 118 13.64 -1.96 9.29
C GLY A 118 12.14 -1.91 9.44
N GLY A 119 11.39 -1.49 8.41
CA GLY A 119 9.92 -1.57 8.39
C GLY A 119 9.45 -3.02 8.37
N LYS A 120 8.49 -3.34 9.21
CA LYS A 120 7.94 -4.70 9.35
C LYS A 120 6.62 -4.83 8.60
N MET A 121 6.44 -5.97 7.94
CA MET A 121 5.26 -6.25 7.11
C MET A 121 4.59 -7.53 7.57
N TYR A 122 3.28 -7.46 7.77
CA TYR A 122 2.47 -8.59 8.22
C TYR A 122 1.22 -8.76 7.34
N ALA A 123 0.87 -10.01 7.10
CA ALA A 123 -0.32 -10.37 6.34
C ALA A 123 -1.47 -10.76 7.27
N CYS A 124 -2.67 -10.29 6.99
CA CYS A 124 -3.88 -10.66 7.73
C CYS A 124 -4.28 -12.10 7.43
N LYS A 125 -4.32 -12.95 8.48
CA LYS A 125 -4.67 -14.36 8.35
C LYS A 125 -6.04 -14.58 7.70
N MET A 126 -7.06 -13.86 8.13
CA MET A 126 -8.41 -13.96 7.58
C MET A 126 -8.43 -13.68 6.08
N SER A 127 -7.75 -12.63 5.64
CA SER A 127 -7.70 -12.27 4.22
C SER A 127 -6.92 -13.30 3.40
N MET A 128 -5.86 -13.85 3.96
CA MET A 128 -5.09 -14.91 3.32
C MET A 128 -5.93 -16.16 3.09
N ASP A 129 -6.66 -16.60 4.12
CA ASP A 129 -7.56 -17.74 4.04
C ASP A 129 -8.69 -17.48 3.02
N MET A 130 -9.29 -16.30 3.04
CA MET A 130 -10.36 -15.89 2.11
C MET A 130 -9.89 -15.90 0.65
N MET A 131 -8.65 -15.51 0.39
CA MET A 131 -8.08 -15.46 -0.97
C MET A 131 -7.43 -16.78 -1.40
N GLY A 132 -7.36 -17.77 -0.53
CA GLY A 132 -6.76 -19.08 -0.83
C GLY A 132 -5.26 -19.01 -1.11
N LEU A 133 -4.57 -18.04 -0.52
CA LEU A 133 -3.14 -17.85 -0.70
C LEU A 133 -2.32 -18.68 0.28
N GLN A 134 -1.10 -19.01 -0.12
CA GLN A 134 -0.09 -19.66 0.70
C GLN A 134 1.08 -18.67 0.95
N LYS A 135 1.91 -18.97 1.95
CA LYS A 135 3.06 -18.10 2.29
C LYS A 135 4.00 -17.86 1.11
N GLU A 136 4.16 -18.87 0.27
CA GLU A 136 5.01 -18.82 -0.94
C GLU A 136 4.48 -17.89 -2.03
N ASP A 137 3.21 -17.51 -1.97
CA ASP A 137 2.60 -16.54 -2.88
C ASP A 137 2.93 -15.09 -2.48
N LEU A 138 3.37 -14.88 -1.25
CA LEU A 138 3.63 -13.56 -0.70
C LEU A 138 5.06 -13.09 -0.97
N PHE A 139 5.21 -11.78 -0.93
CA PHE A 139 6.50 -11.11 -0.98
C PHE A 139 7.40 -11.57 0.18
N ASP A 140 8.66 -11.85 -0.11
CA ASP A 140 9.57 -12.50 0.83
C ASP A 140 9.82 -11.70 2.13
N GLU A 141 9.63 -10.38 2.07
CA GLU A 141 9.79 -9.49 3.22
C GLU A 141 8.56 -9.46 4.16
N VAL A 142 7.49 -10.18 3.84
CA VAL A 142 6.39 -10.38 4.78
C VAL A 142 6.84 -11.30 5.89
N GLU A 143 6.99 -10.75 7.09
CA GLU A 143 7.58 -11.48 8.23
C GLU A 143 6.69 -12.63 8.69
N ASP A 144 5.39 -12.34 8.89
CA ASP A 144 4.46 -13.36 9.38
C ASP A 144 3.01 -13.07 8.96
N ILE A 145 2.17 -14.06 9.23
CA ILE A 145 0.73 -14.03 9.00
C ILE A 145 0.07 -13.97 10.36
N VAL A 146 -0.59 -12.86 10.68
CA VAL A 146 -1.11 -12.58 12.01
C VAL A 146 -2.63 -12.37 11.99
N GLY A 147 -3.27 -12.74 13.09
CA GLY A 147 -4.68 -12.48 13.31
C GLY A 147 -4.96 -11.05 13.80
N ALA A 148 -6.23 -10.66 13.83
CA ALA A 148 -6.64 -9.34 14.28
C ALA A 148 -6.28 -9.08 15.76
N MET A 149 -6.41 -10.08 16.63
CA MET A 149 -6.07 -9.96 18.06
C MET A 149 -4.56 -9.71 18.23
N GLU A 150 -3.76 -10.48 17.54
CA GLU A 150 -2.31 -10.36 17.55
C GLU A 150 -1.85 -9.00 17.00
N PHE A 151 -2.48 -8.50 15.93
CA PHE A 151 -2.23 -7.16 15.43
C PHE A 151 -2.56 -6.08 16.47
N MET A 152 -3.66 -6.22 17.22
CA MET A 152 -4.02 -5.28 18.28
C MET A 152 -2.97 -5.25 19.40
N GLU A 153 -2.41 -6.39 19.76
CA GLU A 153 -1.30 -6.47 20.73
C GLU A 153 -0.04 -5.79 20.16
N MET A 154 0.31 -6.07 18.92
CA MET A 154 1.48 -5.47 18.24
C MET A 154 1.36 -3.96 18.09
N SER A 155 0.16 -3.42 17.97
CA SER A 155 -0.11 -2.00 17.78
C SER A 155 -0.35 -1.24 19.08
N GLU A 156 -0.15 -1.87 20.24
CA GLU A 156 -0.32 -1.20 21.53
C GLU A 156 0.58 0.04 21.64
N GLY A 157 -0.05 1.19 21.93
CA GLY A 157 0.65 2.47 22.03
C GLY A 157 1.09 3.10 20.71
N ALA A 158 0.87 2.44 19.58
CA ALA A 158 1.21 2.97 18.26
C ALA A 158 0.16 3.96 17.75
N GLN A 159 0.61 4.85 16.87
CA GLN A 159 -0.29 5.62 16.01
C GLN A 159 -0.75 4.70 14.87
N ILE A 160 -2.05 4.62 14.63
CA ILE A 160 -2.62 3.76 13.58
C ILE A 160 -3.16 4.63 12.45
N ILE A 161 -2.75 4.34 11.23
CA ILE A 161 -3.27 4.92 9.98
C ILE A 161 -3.93 3.81 9.18
N PHE A 162 -5.15 4.05 8.73
CA PHE A 162 -5.92 3.12 7.89
C PHE A 162 -6.07 3.69 6.47
N ILE A 163 -5.64 2.92 5.47
CA ILE A 163 -5.68 3.27 4.04
C ILE A 163 -6.45 2.22 3.24
#